data_cac0be9d5ba40c7e038083c3c774c55f
#
_entry.id   cac0be9d5ba40c7e038083c3c774c55f
#
_cell.length_a   1.000
_cell.length_b   1.000
_cell.length_c   1.000
_cell.angle_alpha   90.00
_cell.angle_beta   90.00
_cell.angle_gamma   90.00
#
_symmetry.space_group_name_H-M   'P 1'
#
loop_
_entity.id
_entity.type
_entity.pdbx_description
1 polymer ?
#
loop_
_entity_poly.entity_id
_entity_poly.type
_entity_poly.pdbx_seq_one_letter_code
_entity_poly.pdbx_strand_id
1 'polypeptide(L)'
;MIVPMKKIFIIVRAAESASVLDRIADMGVLHVNHLNPPQGSNLETLRENITLLEQAVGIIQSESTNDFKDIVVNGTDPLLLAQEVFDLKHQNKMLQEEISRLAGEISHWTKWGDFSPGDIAELSKKGLMVRLYLIKPDQMKKIPADAIVRELFREGPYVGCAVITTHPLTLPFPDAGLPAYSLSQLNGLLNDARRKIDVNINRIRQACSGIDDMKKLRIGVLKELELEEAVSGMGQFGPLT
;
A
#
# COMPACT_ATOMS: atom_id res chain seq x y z
N MET A 1 35.63 24.45 -18.03
CA MET A 1 36.54 25.27 -17.24
C MET A 1 36.81 24.50 -15.94
N ILE A 2 38.07 24.08 -15.70
CA ILE A 2 38.45 23.34 -14.49
C ILE A 2 38.88 24.37 -13.46
N VAL A 3 38.14 24.48 -12.36
CA VAL A 3 38.50 25.38 -11.26
C VAL A 3 39.48 24.65 -10.34
N PRO A 4 40.68 25.19 -10.07
CA PRO A 4 41.63 24.55 -9.17
C PRO A 4 41.10 24.56 -7.74
N MET A 5 40.95 23.38 -7.14
CA MET A 5 40.50 23.20 -5.75
C MET A 5 41.72 23.03 -4.85
N LYS A 6 41.65 23.61 -3.64
CA LYS A 6 42.66 23.43 -2.59
C LYS A 6 42.04 22.69 -1.41
N LYS A 7 42.77 21.69 -0.90
CA LYS A 7 42.39 21.01 0.34
C LYS A 7 42.87 21.85 1.54
N ILE A 8 41.97 22.18 2.44
CA ILE A 8 42.24 22.88 3.71
C ILE A 8 41.76 22.03 4.88
N PHE A 9 42.44 22.20 6.02
CA PHE A 9 42.02 21.60 7.30
C PHE A 9 41.71 22.73 8.25
N ILE A 10 40.54 22.69 8.87
CA ILE A 10 40.07 23.67 9.84
C ILE A 10 39.89 22.93 11.19
N ILE A 11 40.62 23.43 12.21
CA ILE A 11 40.52 22.88 13.56
C ILE A 11 39.70 23.86 14.38
N VAL A 12 38.63 23.34 15.01
CA VAL A 12 37.70 24.13 15.82
C VAL A 12 37.54 23.48 17.19
N ARG A 13 37.14 24.28 18.20
CA ARG A 13 36.74 23.73 19.50
C ARG A 13 35.40 22.98 19.35
N ALA A 14 35.27 21.83 20.03
CA ALA A 14 34.07 21.02 19.94
C ALA A 14 32.79 21.80 20.28
N ALA A 15 32.86 22.70 21.28
CA ALA A 15 31.73 23.55 21.66
C ALA A 15 31.30 24.62 20.63
N GLU A 16 32.18 24.91 19.66
CA GLU A 16 31.94 25.95 18.62
C GLU A 16 31.72 25.32 17.22
N SER A 17 31.81 24.00 17.12
CA SER A 17 31.78 23.29 15.83
C SER A 17 30.54 23.60 14.98
N ALA A 18 29.35 23.58 15.57
CA ALA A 18 28.11 23.86 14.88
C ALA A 18 28.06 25.30 14.32
N SER A 19 28.39 26.30 15.15
CA SER A 19 28.36 27.72 14.74
C SER A 19 29.40 28.07 13.68
N VAL A 20 30.56 27.40 13.70
CA VAL A 20 31.59 27.57 12.68
C VAL A 20 31.16 26.92 11.36
N LEU A 21 30.53 25.74 11.41
CA LEU A 21 30.00 25.08 10.22
C LEU A 21 28.89 25.86 9.55
N ASP A 22 27.94 26.45 10.33
CA ASP A 22 26.92 27.33 9.78
C ASP A 22 27.53 28.49 9.00
N ARG A 23 28.54 29.15 9.58
CA ARG A 23 29.24 30.24 8.89
C ARG A 23 29.99 29.80 7.64
N ILE A 24 30.54 28.58 7.65
CA ILE A 24 31.20 27.99 6.49
C ILE A 24 30.18 27.65 5.40
N ALA A 25 29.03 27.09 5.78
CA ALA A 25 27.93 26.78 4.88
C ALA A 25 27.38 28.05 4.19
N ASP A 26 27.23 29.13 4.94
CA ASP A 26 26.77 30.42 4.40
C ASP A 26 27.76 31.01 3.35
N MET A 27 29.03 30.68 3.43
CA MET A 27 30.00 31.10 2.42
C MET A 27 29.84 30.42 1.07
N GLY A 28 29.23 29.21 1.02
CA GLY A 28 28.90 28.45 -0.20
C GLY A 28 30.08 28.06 -1.11
N VAL A 29 31.32 28.14 -0.60
CA VAL A 29 32.55 27.93 -1.40
C VAL A 29 33.38 26.69 -0.99
N LEU A 30 32.92 25.98 0.04
CA LEU A 30 33.63 24.82 0.60
C LEU A 30 32.84 23.53 0.41
N HIS A 31 33.55 22.51 -0.01
CA HIS A 31 33.03 21.14 -0.02
C HIS A 31 33.66 20.37 1.14
N VAL A 32 32.80 19.83 2.06
CA VAL A 32 33.26 19.13 3.25
C VAL A 32 33.57 17.67 2.90
N ASN A 33 34.80 17.22 3.21
CA ASN A 33 35.17 15.81 3.17
C ASN A 33 35.14 15.23 4.58
N HIS A 34 34.29 14.22 4.78
CA HIS A 34 34.19 13.54 6.07
C HIS A 34 35.46 12.74 6.38
N LEU A 35 35.96 12.83 7.61
CA LEU A 35 37.05 11.99 8.12
C LEU A 35 36.52 10.65 8.66
N ASN A 36 35.33 10.64 9.23
CA ASN A 36 34.61 9.47 9.66
C ASN A 36 33.30 9.33 8.88
N PRO A 37 32.78 8.10 8.66
CA PRO A 37 31.45 7.95 8.08
C PRO A 37 30.40 8.61 8.99
N PRO A 38 29.55 9.52 8.46
CA PRO A 38 28.50 10.15 9.26
C PRO A 38 27.52 9.08 9.77
N GLN A 39 27.32 9.02 11.09
CA GLN A 39 26.43 8.06 11.75
C GLN A 39 25.66 8.76 12.88
N GLY A 40 24.41 8.32 13.08
CA GLY A 40 23.56 8.83 14.17
C GLY A 40 22.09 8.63 13.86
N SER A 41 21.28 8.38 14.89
CA SER A 41 19.82 8.23 14.74
C SER A 41 19.14 9.48 14.16
N ASN A 42 19.69 10.67 14.47
CA ASN A 42 19.19 11.92 13.93
C ASN A 42 19.36 12.00 12.40
N LEU A 43 20.50 11.54 11.88
CA LEU A 43 20.76 11.48 10.43
C LEU A 43 19.79 10.55 9.70
N GLU A 44 19.48 9.40 10.30
CA GLU A 44 18.51 8.45 9.73
C GLU A 44 17.13 9.09 9.66
N THR A 45 16.67 9.72 10.73
CA THR A 45 15.37 10.43 10.77
C THR A 45 15.29 11.55 9.72
N LEU A 46 16.35 12.35 9.57
CA LEU A 46 16.38 13.41 8.56
C LEU A 46 16.31 12.84 7.12
N ARG A 47 17.02 11.75 6.85
CA ARG A 47 16.96 11.07 5.54
C ARG A 47 15.59 10.45 5.26
N GLU A 48 14.95 9.85 6.29
CA GLU A 48 13.59 9.32 6.19
C GLU A 48 12.59 10.43 5.88
N ASN A 49 12.68 11.56 6.57
CA ASN A 49 11.81 12.73 6.33
C ASN A 49 11.97 13.28 4.90
N ILE A 50 13.20 13.37 4.39
CA ILE A 50 13.45 13.81 3.01
C ILE A 50 12.80 12.83 2.03
N THR A 51 13.02 11.53 2.24
CA THR A 51 12.47 10.48 1.39
C THR A 51 10.95 10.51 1.39
N LEU A 52 10.33 10.68 2.55
CA LEU A 52 8.88 10.77 2.70
C LEU A 52 8.32 11.98 1.95
N LEU A 53 8.93 13.16 2.10
CA LEU A 53 8.52 14.39 1.41
C LEU A 53 8.62 14.24 -0.12
N GLU A 54 9.71 13.63 -0.62
CA GLU A 54 9.89 13.39 -2.05
C GLU A 54 8.87 12.40 -2.61
N GLN A 55 8.61 11.31 -1.90
CA GLN A 55 7.61 10.32 -2.29
C GLN A 55 6.20 10.92 -2.30
N ALA A 56 5.84 11.69 -1.26
CA ALA A 56 4.53 12.35 -1.19
C ALA A 56 4.31 13.33 -2.33
N VAL A 57 5.31 14.18 -2.64
CA VAL A 57 5.24 15.10 -3.79
C VAL A 57 5.07 14.32 -5.10
N GLY A 58 5.84 13.23 -5.30
CA GLY A 58 5.72 12.38 -6.48
C GLY A 58 4.32 11.74 -6.61
N ILE A 59 3.75 11.24 -5.50
CA ILE A 59 2.40 10.66 -5.46
C ILE A 59 1.36 11.71 -5.85
N ILE A 60 1.40 12.89 -5.24
CA ILE A 60 0.43 13.95 -5.51
C ILE A 60 0.52 14.38 -6.98
N GLN A 61 1.72 14.55 -7.52
CA GLN A 61 1.92 14.91 -8.93
C GLN A 61 1.40 13.86 -9.90
N SER A 62 1.52 12.57 -9.54
CA SER A 62 1.01 11.47 -10.39
C SER A 62 -0.53 11.37 -10.41
N GLU A 63 -1.19 11.81 -9.33
CA GLU A 63 -2.65 11.74 -9.20
C GLU A 63 -3.35 13.08 -9.57
N SER A 64 -2.58 14.18 -9.67
CA SER A 64 -3.13 15.50 -9.99
C SER A 64 -3.26 15.67 -11.49
N THR A 65 -4.48 15.86 -11.96
CA THR A 65 -4.78 16.49 -13.24
C THR A 65 -4.81 18.01 -13.05
N ASN A 66 -4.54 18.78 -14.11
CA ASN A 66 -4.34 20.26 -14.05
C ASN A 66 -5.47 21.08 -13.40
N ASP A 67 -6.58 20.47 -13.01
CA ASP A 67 -7.81 21.16 -12.58
C ASP A 67 -7.92 21.44 -11.06
N PHE A 68 -6.91 21.06 -10.24
CA PHE A 68 -7.03 21.12 -8.76
C PHE A 68 -6.19 22.19 -8.08
N LYS A 69 -5.87 23.31 -8.76
CA LYS A 69 -5.04 24.38 -8.18
C LYS A 69 -5.70 25.24 -7.10
N ASP A 70 -7.02 25.14 -6.93
CA ASP A 70 -7.79 26.10 -6.13
C ASP A 70 -8.20 25.62 -4.73
N ILE A 71 -7.79 24.42 -4.30
CA ILE A 71 -8.12 23.93 -2.95
C ILE A 71 -6.97 24.27 -2.00
N VAL A 72 -7.13 25.32 -1.20
CA VAL A 72 -6.14 25.71 -0.19
C VAL A 72 -6.39 24.94 1.09
N VAL A 73 -5.51 24.02 1.44
CA VAL A 73 -5.45 23.40 2.76
C VAL A 73 -4.49 24.22 3.62
N ASN A 74 -5.01 25.19 4.35
CA ASN A 74 -4.20 26.06 5.20
C ASN A 74 -3.91 25.39 6.56
N GLY A 75 -2.64 25.39 6.96
CA GLY A 75 -2.22 25.17 8.34
C GLY A 75 -1.90 23.74 8.75
N THR A 76 -1.81 22.79 7.81
CA THR A 76 -1.35 21.43 8.11
C THR A 76 0.17 21.35 8.06
N ASP A 77 0.78 20.71 9.04
CA ASP A 77 2.22 20.40 9.02
C ASP A 77 2.57 19.62 7.74
N PRO A 78 3.52 20.10 6.92
CA PRO A 78 3.87 19.46 5.67
C PRO A 78 4.37 18.02 5.83
N LEU A 79 5.00 17.68 6.95
CA LEU A 79 5.46 16.32 7.22
C LEU A 79 4.30 15.37 7.53
N LEU A 80 3.33 15.83 8.33
CA LEU A 80 2.11 15.07 8.61
C LEU A 80 1.27 14.89 7.34
N LEU A 81 1.18 15.90 6.49
CA LEU A 81 0.49 15.80 5.21
C LEU A 81 1.19 14.82 4.26
N ALA A 82 2.52 14.81 4.24
CA ALA A 82 3.30 13.85 3.47
C ALA A 82 3.06 12.42 3.94
N GLN A 83 3.00 12.20 5.26
CA GLN A 83 2.68 10.88 5.84
C GLN A 83 1.26 10.44 5.47
N GLU A 84 0.27 11.34 5.57
CA GLU A 84 -1.11 11.02 5.17
C GLU A 84 -1.19 10.60 3.69
N VAL A 85 -0.53 11.32 2.80
CA VAL A 85 -0.50 11.00 1.36
C VAL A 85 0.13 9.62 1.11
N PHE A 86 1.24 9.34 1.79
CA PHE A 86 1.91 8.04 1.69
C PHE A 86 1.00 6.91 2.17
N ASP A 87 0.35 7.07 3.31
CA ASP A 87 -0.56 6.09 3.90
C ASP A 87 -1.79 5.84 3.00
N LEU A 88 -2.38 6.89 2.43
CA LEU A 88 -3.49 6.79 1.48
C LEU A 88 -3.08 6.01 0.22
N LYS A 89 -1.87 6.24 -0.30
CA LYS A 89 -1.35 5.49 -1.45
C LYS A 89 -1.14 4.02 -1.11
N HIS A 90 -0.61 3.72 0.08
CA HIS A 90 -0.45 2.36 0.56
C HIS A 90 -1.80 1.65 0.71
N GLN A 91 -2.79 2.32 1.33
CA GLN A 91 -4.16 1.81 1.44
C GLN A 91 -4.78 1.52 0.06
N ASN A 92 -4.57 2.40 -0.93
CA ASN A 92 -5.07 2.18 -2.28
C ASN A 92 -4.46 0.93 -2.93
N LYS A 93 -3.18 0.65 -2.67
CA LYS A 93 -2.53 -0.58 -3.13
C LYS A 93 -3.20 -1.81 -2.52
N MET A 94 -3.43 -1.83 -1.21
CA MET A 94 -4.12 -2.93 -0.51
C MET A 94 -5.55 -3.13 -1.03
N LEU A 95 -6.29 -2.03 -1.24
CA LEU A 95 -7.64 -2.08 -1.81
C LEU A 95 -7.64 -2.62 -3.25
N GLN A 96 -6.62 -2.30 -4.05
CA GLN A 96 -6.49 -2.82 -5.42
C GLN A 96 -6.24 -4.33 -5.44
N GLU A 97 -5.44 -4.85 -4.51
CA GLU A 97 -5.22 -6.28 -4.32
C GLU A 97 -6.53 -6.98 -3.90
N GLU A 98 -7.27 -6.36 -2.97
CA GLU A 98 -8.58 -6.84 -2.52
C GLU A 98 -9.61 -6.86 -3.66
N ILE A 99 -9.67 -5.81 -4.49
CA ILE A 99 -10.53 -5.75 -5.70
C ILE A 99 -10.20 -6.91 -6.64
N SER A 100 -8.92 -7.17 -6.86
CA SER A 100 -8.48 -8.26 -7.74
C SER A 100 -8.90 -9.63 -7.19
N ARG A 101 -8.79 -9.85 -5.89
CA ARG A 101 -9.23 -11.05 -5.19
C ARG A 101 -10.75 -11.22 -5.32
N LEU A 102 -11.52 -10.19 -4.98
CA LEU A 102 -12.99 -10.21 -5.05
C LEU A 102 -13.49 -10.44 -6.49
N ALA A 103 -12.86 -9.81 -7.48
CA ALA A 103 -13.20 -10.02 -8.89
C ALA A 103 -12.96 -11.47 -9.32
N GLY A 104 -11.87 -12.09 -8.85
CA GLY A 104 -11.59 -13.51 -9.05
C GLY A 104 -12.66 -14.42 -8.45
N GLU A 105 -13.07 -14.15 -7.20
CA GLU A 105 -14.14 -14.88 -6.52
C GLU A 105 -15.49 -14.73 -7.25
N ILE A 106 -15.85 -13.50 -7.62
CA ILE A 106 -17.07 -13.24 -8.39
C ILE A 106 -17.06 -14.01 -9.70
N SER A 107 -15.95 -13.95 -10.45
CA SER A 107 -15.82 -14.71 -11.71
C SER A 107 -15.96 -16.20 -11.52
N HIS A 108 -15.39 -16.75 -10.45
CA HIS A 108 -15.50 -18.19 -10.11
C HIS A 108 -16.95 -18.57 -9.78
N TRP A 109 -17.62 -17.80 -8.92
CA TRP A 109 -18.94 -18.14 -8.39
C TRP A 109 -20.10 -17.75 -9.31
N THR A 110 -19.90 -16.84 -10.28
CA THR A 110 -20.95 -16.40 -11.22
C THR A 110 -21.61 -17.58 -11.95
N LYS A 111 -20.85 -18.60 -12.31
CA LYS A 111 -21.34 -19.80 -12.99
C LYS A 111 -22.27 -20.65 -12.11
N TRP A 112 -22.06 -20.61 -10.81
CA TRP A 112 -22.84 -21.36 -9.83
C TRP A 112 -24.20 -20.73 -9.50
N GLY A 113 -24.40 -19.46 -9.89
CA GLY A 113 -25.58 -18.68 -9.60
C GLY A 113 -25.49 -17.89 -8.29
N ASP A 114 -26.43 -16.99 -8.09
CA ASP A 114 -26.51 -16.21 -6.85
C ASP A 114 -27.33 -16.96 -5.82
N PHE A 115 -26.67 -17.39 -4.75
CA PHE A 115 -27.29 -18.04 -3.61
C PHE A 115 -26.66 -17.55 -2.31
N SER A 116 -27.42 -17.62 -1.23
CA SER A 116 -26.93 -17.26 0.09
C SER A 116 -26.28 -18.48 0.77
N PRO A 117 -25.01 -18.43 1.17
CA PRO A 117 -24.40 -19.47 1.97
C PRO A 117 -25.13 -19.69 3.31
N GLY A 118 -25.74 -18.63 3.86
CA GLY A 118 -26.56 -18.69 5.06
C GLY A 118 -27.81 -19.56 4.88
N ASP A 119 -28.47 -19.45 3.73
CA ASP A 119 -29.65 -20.27 3.42
C ASP A 119 -29.28 -21.76 3.30
N ILE A 120 -28.12 -22.05 2.71
CA ILE A 120 -27.60 -23.43 2.66
C ILE A 120 -27.30 -23.95 4.07
N ALA A 121 -26.72 -23.13 4.94
CA ALA A 121 -26.47 -23.51 6.32
C ALA A 121 -27.77 -23.76 7.09
N GLU A 122 -28.83 -22.98 6.84
CA GLU A 122 -30.16 -23.22 7.42
C GLU A 122 -30.82 -24.51 6.92
N LEU A 123 -30.68 -24.81 5.62
CA LEU A 123 -31.12 -26.09 5.05
C LEU A 123 -30.41 -27.25 5.74
N SER A 124 -29.09 -27.12 5.96
CA SER A 124 -28.31 -28.14 6.66
C SER A 124 -28.81 -28.39 8.08
N LYS A 125 -29.21 -27.34 8.82
CA LYS A 125 -29.84 -27.48 10.15
C LYS A 125 -31.18 -28.22 10.10
N LYS A 126 -31.89 -28.15 8.98
CA LYS A 126 -33.15 -28.86 8.72
C LYS A 126 -32.97 -30.27 8.16
N GLY A 127 -31.72 -30.77 8.09
CA GLY A 127 -31.37 -32.10 7.60
C GLY A 127 -31.23 -32.20 6.10
N LEU A 128 -31.16 -31.07 5.35
CA LEU A 128 -30.92 -31.06 3.93
C LEU A 128 -29.49 -30.61 3.66
N MET A 129 -28.66 -31.49 3.15
CA MET A 129 -27.25 -31.19 2.80
C MET A 129 -27.15 -30.83 1.33
N VAL A 130 -26.61 -29.65 1.05
CA VAL A 130 -26.34 -29.18 -0.31
C VAL A 130 -24.84 -29.12 -0.51
N ARG A 131 -24.34 -29.79 -1.57
CA ARG A 131 -22.94 -29.75 -1.98
C ARG A 131 -22.83 -29.46 -3.47
N LEU A 132 -21.76 -28.79 -3.84
CA LEU A 132 -21.48 -28.39 -5.22
C LEU A 132 -20.35 -29.25 -5.79
N TYR A 133 -20.56 -29.80 -6.96
CA TYR A 133 -19.57 -30.64 -7.63
C TYR A 133 -19.36 -30.23 -9.08
N LEU A 134 -18.11 -30.32 -9.53
CA LEU A 134 -17.74 -30.18 -10.94
C LEU A 134 -17.31 -31.56 -11.46
N ILE A 135 -18.19 -32.24 -12.21
CA ILE A 135 -18.02 -33.63 -12.60
C ILE A 135 -18.22 -33.82 -14.09
N LYS A 136 -17.69 -34.93 -14.62
CA LYS A 136 -17.96 -35.32 -16.01
C LYS A 136 -19.36 -35.97 -16.12
N PRO A 137 -20.07 -35.85 -17.26
CA PRO A 137 -21.41 -36.45 -17.46
C PRO A 137 -21.46 -37.94 -17.11
N ASP A 138 -20.44 -38.71 -17.44
CA ASP A 138 -20.37 -40.14 -17.13
C ASP A 138 -20.30 -40.43 -15.62
N GLN A 139 -19.80 -39.50 -14.85
CA GLN A 139 -19.67 -39.62 -13.40
C GLN A 139 -21.01 -39.34 -12.67
N MET A 140 -21.95 -38.64 -13.31
CA MET A 140 -23.29 -38.41 -12.76
C MET A 140 -24.01 -39.75 -12.43
N LYS A 141 -23.73 -40.80 -13.17
CA LYS A 141 -24.27 -42.14 -12.91
C LYS A 141 -23.81 -42.79 -11.59
N LYS A 142 -22.74 -42.21 -10.97
CA LYS A 142 -22.20 -42.67 -9.68
C LYS A 142 -22.86 -41.98 -8.49
N ILE A 143 -23.73 -41.00 -8.73
CA ILE A 143 -24.51 -40.34 -7.69
C ILE A 143 -25.68 -41.26 -7.32
N PRO A 144 -25.93 -41.53 -6.04
CA PRO A 144 -27.03 -42.36 -5.59
C PRO A 144 -28.39 -41.82 -6.07
N ALA A 145 -29.33 -42.74 -6.34
CA ALA A 145 -30.63 -42.38 -6.91
C ALA A 145 -31.57 -41.63 -5.93
N ASP A 146 -31.25 -41.66 -4.64
CA ASP A 146 -31.96 -40.93 -3.57
C ASP A 146 -31.47 -39.49 -3.40
N ALA A 147 -30.37 -39.11 -4.06
CA ALA A 147 -29.88 -37.74 -4.12
C ALA A 147 -30.58 -36.96 -5.24
N ILE A 148 -30.99 -35.73 -4.92
CA ILE A 148 -31.50 -34.82 -5.95
C ILE A 148 -30.32 -34.10 -6.57
N VAL A 149 -30.15 -34.25 -7.88
CA VAL A 149 -29.10 -33.60 -8.66
C VAL A 149 -29.69 -32.49 -9.51
N ARG A 150 -29.16 -31.28 -9.36
CA ARG A 150 -29.50 -30.13 -10.20
C ARG A 150 -28.28 -29.70 -11.00
N GLU A 151 -28.32 -29.85 -12.31
CA GLU A 151 -27.33 -29.27 -13.21
C GLU A 151 -27.49 -27.75 -13.21
N LEU A 152 -26.37 -27.02 -13.03
CA LEU A 152 -26.33 -25.56 -12.97
C LEU A 152 -25.71 -24.96 -14.23
N PHE A 153 -24.57 -25.51 -14.67
CA PHE A 153 -23.86 -25.03 -15.86
C PHE A 153 -22.99 -26.14 -16.48
N ARG A 154 -22.52 -25.89 -17.71
CA ARG A 154 -21.53 -26.74 -18.38
C ARG A 154 -20.30 -25.92 -18.75
N GLU A 155 -19.13 -26.49 -18.50
CA GLU A 155 -17.84 -25.89 -18.84
C GLU A 155 -16.91 -26.94 -19.46
N GLY A 156 -16.80 -26.89 -20.79
CA GLY A 156 -16.04 -27.88 -21.52
C GLY A 156 -16.58 -29.32 -21.28
N PRO A 157 -15.74 -30.24 -20.81
CA PRO A 157 -16.15 -31.63 -20.52
C PRO A 157 -16.81 -31.80 -19.14
N TYR A 158 -16.98 -30.73 -18.38
CA TYR A 158 -17.48 -30.78 -17.01
C TYR A 158 -18.88 -30.16 -16.89
N VAL A 159 -19.62 -30.68 -15.92
CA VAL A 159 -20.94 -30.19 -15.50
C VAL A 159 -20.85 -29.74 -14.04
N GLY A 160 -21.17 -28.47 -13.79
CA GLY A 160 -21.38 -27.97 -12.45
C GLY A 160 -22.77 -28.35 -11.97
N CYS A 161 -22.87 -29.06 -10.86
CA CYS A 161 -24.14 -29.51 -10.31
C CYS A 161 -24.21 -29.30 -8.80
N ALA A 162 -25.43 -29.05 -8.31
CA ALA A 162 -25.77 -29.13 -6.89
C ALA A 162 -26.35 -30.50 -6.59
N VAL A 163 -25.85 -31.14 -5.53
CA VAL A 163 -26.32 -32.43 -5.04
C VAL A 163 -26.96 -32.20 -3.67
N ILE A 164 -28.22 -32.55 -3.53
CA ILE A 164 -29.03 -32.37 -2.33
C ILE A 164 -29.37 -33.73 -1.76
N THR A 165 -29.07 -33.94 -0.46
CA THR A 165 -29.31 -35.20 0.24
C THR A 165 -29.85 -34.95 1.62
N THR A 166 -30.53 -35.95 2.19
CA THR A 166 -31.02 -35.93 3.60
C THR A 166 -30.06 -36.62 4.57
N HIS A 167 -28.98 -37.22 4.06
CA HIS A 167 -27.96 -37.90 4.85
C HIS A 167 -26.56 -37.53 4.34
N PRO A 168 -25.52 -37.68 5.17
CA PRO A 168 -24.14 -37.41 4.75
C PRO A 168 -23.75 -38.29 3.57
N LEU A 169 -23.41 -37.70 2.44
CA LEU A 169 -22.97 -38.37 1.24
C LEU A 169 -21.52 -37.98 0.95
N THR A 170 -20.67 -39.00 0.80
CA THR A 170 -19.28 -38.81 0.32
C THR A 170 -19.19 -39.36 -1.09
N LEU A 171 -18.98 -38.48 -2.06
CA LEU A 171 -18.78 -38.84 -3.45
C LEU A 171 -17.27 -38.93 -3.76
N PRO A 172 -16.86 -39.79 -4.71
CA PRO A 172 -15.46 -39.93 -5.11
C PRO A 172 -15.01 -38.76 -6.01
N PHE A 173 -15.56 -37.60 -5.85
CA PHE A 173 -15.23 -36.37 -6.61
C PHE A 173 -14.90 -35.23 -5.65
N PRO A 174 -14.05 -34.30 -6.09
CA PRO A 174 -13.77 -33.12 -5.28
C PRO A 174 -15.03 -32.24 -5.15
N ASP A 175 -15.34 -31.86 -3.91
CA ASP A 175 -16.36 -30.87 -3.58
C ASP A 175 -15.84 -29.48 -4.01
N ALA A 176 -16.65 -28.70 -4.73
CA ALA A 176 -16.29 -27.34 -5.09
C ALA A 176 -16.31 -26.37 -3.89
N GLY A 177 -16.84 -26.82 -2.76
CA GLY A 177 -17.05 -26.00 -1.58
C GLY A 177 -18.22 -25.04 -1.72
N LEU A 178 -18.34 -24.15 -0.75
CA LEU A 178 -19.33 -23.05 -0.76
C LEU A 178 -18.60 -21.74 -0.59
N PRO A 179 -19.05 -20.63 -1.24
CA PRO A 179 -18.47 -19.33 -1.01
C PRO A 179 -18.74 -18.84 0.41
N ALA A 180 -17.87 -17.95 0.91
CA ALA A 180 -18.09 -17.29 2.20
C ALA A 180 -19.24 -16.25 2.14
N TYR A 181 -19.45 -15.66 0.95
CA TYR A 181 -20.41 -14.60 0.70
C TYR A 181 -21.24 -14.90 -0.54
N SER A 182 -22.48 -14.40 -0.63
CA SER A 182 -23.27 -14.41 -1.85
C SER A 182 -22.64 -13.51 -2.93
N LEU A 183 -23.01 -13.72 -4.20
CA LEU A 183 -22.55 -12.83 -5.28
C LEU A 183 -22.95 -11.37 -5.05
N SER A 184 -24.15 -11.15 -4.51
CA SER A 184 -24.62 -9.82 -4.16
C SER A 184 -23.73 -9.17 -3.09
N GLN A 185 -23.34 -9.91 -2.06
CA GLN A 185 -22.43 -9.42 -1.01
C GLN A 185 -21.02 -9.16 -1.56
N LEU A 186 -20.48 -10.06 -2.41
CA LEU A 186 -19.17 -9.87 -3.05
C LEU A 186 -19.14 -8.63 -3.93
N ASN A 187 -20.20 -8.39 -4.72
CA ASN A 187 -20.34 -7.17 -5.51
C ASN A 187 -20.45 -5.91 -4.64
N GLY A 188 -21.14 -6.00 -3.51
CA GLY A 188 -21.20 -4.92 -2.51
C GLY A 188 -19.79 -4.56 -2.01
N LEU A 189 -19.03 -5.56 -1.54
CA LEU A 189 -17.64 -5.37 -1.07
C LEU A 189 -16.72 -4.80 -2.17
N LEU A 190 -16.85 -5.28 -3.40
CA LEU A 190 -16.10 -4.77 -4.55
C LEU A 190 -16.37 -3.27 -4.81
N ASN A 191 -17.65 -2.88 -4.80
CA ASN A 191 -18.05 -1.49 -5.00
C ASN A 191 -17.59 -0.59 -3.84
N ASP A 192 -17.64 -1.08 -2.61
CA ASP A 192 -17.15 -0.36 -1.43
C ASP A 192 -15.63 -0.14 -1.49
N ALA A 193 -14.88 -1.15 -1.91
CA ALA A 193 -13.43 -1.01 -2.10
C ALA A 193 -13.09 0.02 -3.18
N ARG A 194 -13.79 0.00 -4.31
CA ARG A 194 -13.62 1.01 -5.39
C ARG A 194 -13.93 2.42 -4.89
N ARG A 195 -15.05 2.59 -4.20
CA ARG A 195 -15.43 3.90 -3.64
C ARG A 195 -14.40 4.43 -2.64
N LYS A 196 -13.80 3.55 -1.80
CA LYS A 196 -12.72 3.95 -0.90
C LYS A 196 -11.49 4.46 -1.66
N ILE A 197 -11.11 3.80 -2.76
CA ILE A 197 -10.02 4.27 -3.61
C ILE A 197 -10.33 5.65 -4.17
N ASP A 198 -11.53 5.89 -4.68
CA ASP A 198 -11.92 7.20 -5.22
C ASP A 198 -11.86 8.30 -4.16
N VAL A 199 -12.32 8.01 -2.94
CA VAL A 199 -12.20 8.94 -1.80
C VAL A 199 -10.74 9.23 -1.48
N ASN A 200 -9.89 8.21 -1.40
CA ASN A 200 -8.47 8.38 -1.12
C ASN A 200 -7.75 9.18 -2.21
N ILE A 201 -8.04 8.90 -3.49
CA ILE A 201 -7.49 9.66 -4.62
C ILE A 201 -7.89 11.14 -4.52
N ASN A 202 -9.14 11.44 -4.20
CA ASN A 202 -9.58 12.82 -4.02
C ASN A 202 -8.87 13.51 -2.85
N ARG A 203 -8.61 12.81 -1.74
CA ARG A 203 -7.81 13.34 -0.62
C ARG A 203 -6.36 13.62 -1.03
N ILE A 204 -5.74 12.71 -1.78
CA ILE A 204 -4.39 12.92 -2.31
C ILE A 204 -4.36 14.16 -3.24
N ARG A 205 -5.36 14.33 -4.09
CA ARG A 205 -5.48 15.52 -4.96
C ARG A 205 -5.64 16.81 -4.17
N GLN A 206 -6.41 16.80 -3.09
CA GLN A 206 -6.55 17.96 -2.20
C GLN A 206 -5.22 18.36 -1.54
N ALA A 207 -4.32 17.42 -1.28
CA ALA A 207 -2.99 17.70 -0.77
C ALA A 207 -2.08 18.46 -1.75
N CYS A 208 -2.52 18.70 -3.00
CA CYS A 208 -1.75 19.44 -4.01
C CYS A 208 -1.38 20.86 -3.55
N SER A 209 -2.25 21.51 -2.76
CA SER A 209 -1.97 22.84 -2.19
C SER A 209 -0.79 22.87 -1.23
N GLY A 210 -0.43 21.74 -0.61
CA GLY A 210 0.70 21.62 0.31
C GLY A 210 2.05 21.32 -0.34
N ILE A 211 2.11 21.10 -1.66
CA ILE A 211 3.35 20.73 -2.36
C ILE A 211 4.47 21.74 -2.16
N ASP A 212 4.17 23.04 -2.24
CA ASP A 212 5.19 24.09 -2.12
C ASP A 212 5.76 24.14 -0.71
N ASP A 213 4.95 23.90 0.31
CA ASP A 213 5.41 23.88 1.69
C ASP A 213 6.19 22.59 1.99
N MET A 214 5.81 21.44 1.42
CA MET A 214 6.62 20.23 1.46
C MET A 214 8.00 20.43 0.81
N LYS A 215 8.06 21.10 -0.35
CA LYS A 215 9.32 21.42 -1.03
C LYS A 215 10.20 22.37 -0.21
N LYS A 216 9.61 23.40 0.41
CA LYS A 216 10.34 24.32 1.31
C LYS A 216 10.88 23.57 2.51
N LEU A 217 10.05 22.75 3.17
CA LEU A 217 10.47 21.95 4.31
C LEU A 217 11.61 21.00 3.90
N ARG A 218 11.49 20.31 2.76
CA ARG A 218 12.56 19.43 2.24
C ARG A 218 13.90 20.15 2.11
N ILE A 219 13.89 21.38 1.57
CA ILE A 219 15.12 22.18 1.43
C ILE A 219 15.70 22.50 2.82
N GLY A 220 14.84 22.81 3.81
CA GLY A 220 15.29 23.04 5.19
C GLY A 220 15.93 21.80 5.81
N VAL A 221 15.26 20.65 5.69
CA VAL A 221 15.74 19.36 6.23
C VAL A 221 17.03 18.91 5.53
N LEU A 222 17.19 19.18 4.21
CA LEU A 222 18.44 18.90 3.49
C LEU A 222 19.63 19.69 4.05
N LYS A 223 19.43 20.98 4.35
CA LYS A 223 20.48 21.82 4.95
C LYS A 223 20.85 21.31 6.35
N GLU A 224 19.86 20.93 7.14
CA GLU A 224 20.06 20.35 8.47
C GLU A 224 20.83 19.01 8.36
N LEU A 225 20.49 18.17 7.38
CA LEU A 225 21.19 16.91 7.13
C LEU A 225 22.66 17.15 6.75
N GLU A 226 22.94 18.09 5.84
CA GLU A 226 24.33 18.44 5.43
C GLU A 226 25.15 18.95 6.62
N LEU A 227 24.55 19.75 7.50
CA LEU A 227 25.20 20.25 8.71
C LEU A 227 25.51 19.11 9.68
N GLU A 228 24.53 18.25 9.96
CA GLU A 228 24.66 17.13 10.87
C GLU A 228 25.66 16.07 10.35
N GLU A 229 25.67 15.83 9.04
CA GLU A 229 26.66 14.98 8.39
C GLU A 229 28.07 15.56 8.54
N ALA A 230 28.22 16.89 8.38
CA ALA A 230 29.49 17.56 8.56
C ALA A 230 29.98 17.46 10.01
N VAL A 231 29.10 17.67 11.00
CA VAL A 231 29.43 17.54 12.45
C VAL A 231 29.82 16.10 12.78
N SER A 232 28.99 15.15 12.37
CA SER A 232 29.19 13.72 12.68
C SER A 232 30.44 13.15 11.98
N GLY A 233 30.76 13.66 10.77
CA GLY A 233 31.95 13.25 10.00
C GLY A 233 33.27 13.89 10.41
N MET A 234 33.28 14.76 11.44
CA MET A 234 34.51 15.38 11.95
C MET A 234 35.41 14.36 12.65
N GLY A 235 36.72 14.54 12.47
CA GLY A 235 37.72 13.87 13.28
C GLY A 235 37.83 14.55 14.66
N GLN A 236 37.89 13.75 15.71
CA GLN A 236 38.22 14.23 17.05
C GLN A 236 39.71 14.11 17.31
N PHE A 237 40.32 15.22 17.71
CA PHE A 237 41.68 15.22 18.21
C PHE A 237 41.64 15.26 19.74
N GLY A 238 42.45 14.46 20.38
CA GLY A 238 42.58 14.47 21.84
C GLY A 238 43.01 15.86 22.37
N PRO A 239 42.94 16.08 23.71
CA PRO A 239 43.37 17.34 24.27
C PRO A 239 44.80 17.62 23.88
N LEU A 240 45.03 18.80 23.32
CA LEU A 240 46.38 19.31 23.09
C LEU A 240 46.99 19.53 24.48
N THR A 241 47.89 18.63 24.86
CA THR A 241 48.73 18.75 26.06
C THR A 241 49.82 19.76 25.85
#